data_04938b44a49fb319df6dc138281b2bed
#
_entry.id   04938b44a49fb319df6dc138281b2bed
#
_cell.length_a   1.000
_cell.length_b   1.000
_cell.length_c   1.000
_cell.angle_alpha   90.00
_cell.angle_beta   90.00
_cell.angle_gamma   90.00
#
_symmetry.space_group_name_H-M   'P 1'
#
loop_
_entity.id
_entity.type
_entity.pdbx_description
1 polymer ?
#
loop_
_entity_poly.entity_id
_entity_poly.type
_entity_poly.pdbx_seq_one_letter_code
_entity_poly.pdbx_strand_id
1 'polypeptide(L)'
;IIHTGDTNTAIRFPAADTITAETGGSERARINSNGQLLVGTTTTPSNSNSKLRVHFDQSSSSGSAIEMSHSTNGADKAGAVLGLSIQNGGESTNAADLTFQTASSGSLGTRMTIKSDGQLLHKHNASIGLGRDFETSSTSGYGGIAINRFSADTGSGGLDFVKSRNASLGGNTIVQSGDNIGAITWRGADGTDFATPAAQIKVAVDGTPGSNDMPGRIVFYTTADGESSVTERLRITSTGKIGITEPSPSNYGIHASQSSESVYYRADSGSVDSIFGSATSLGY
;
A
#
# COMPACT_ATOMS: atom_id res chain seq x y z
N ILE A 1 43.34 13.64 -25.34
CA ILE A 1 43.08 15.04 -25.71
C ILE A 1 43.20 15.85 -24.45
N ILE A 2 44.06 16.84 -24.42
CA ILE A 2 44.35 17.70 -23.26
C ILE A 2 44.12 19.15 -23.69
N HIS A 3 43.51 19.97 -22.81
CA HIS A 3 43.35 21.40 -23.04
C HIS A 3 44.68 22.11 -22.87
N THR A 4 45.03 22.99 -23.80
CA THR A 4 46.26 23.80 -23.71
C THR A 4 46.10 24.87 -22.63
N GLY A 5 46.84 24.78 -21.54
CA GLY A 5 46.74 25.69 -20.39
C GLY A 5 45.98 25.09 -19.19
N ASP A 6 45.34 23.94 -19.35
CA ASP A 6 44.77 23.16 -18.27
C ASP A 6 45.13 21.68 -18.51
N THR A 7 46.28 21.25 -17.98
CA THR A 7 46.82 19.91 -18.21
C THR A 7 46.12 18.80 -17.41
N ASN A 8 45.25 19.16 -16.52
CA ASN A 8 44.51 18.21 -15.67
C ASN A 8 43.02 18.01 -16.09
N THR A 9 42.62 18.60 -17.24
CA THR A 9 41.35 18.32 -17.92
C THR A 9 41.63 17.60 -19.24
N ALA A 10 41.18 16.38 -19.37
CA ALA A 10 41.56 15.49 -20.47
C ALA A 10 40.51 14.46 -20.84
N ILE A 11 40.56 14.01 -22.11
CA ILE A 11 40.03 12.71 -22.53
C ILE A 11 41.22 11.79 -22.73
N ARG A 12 41.19 10.64 -22.08
CA ARG A 12 42.29 9.65 -22.15
C ARG A 12 41.80 8.27 -22.57
N PHE A 13 42.75 7.45 -22.97
CA PHE A 13 42.61 6.04 -23.33
C PHE A 13 43.57 5.23 -22.43
N PRO A 14 43.21 5.05 -21.12
CA PRO A 14 44.16 4.52 -20.13
C PRO A 14 44.41 3.01 -20.26
N ALA A 15 43.53 2.30 -20.94
CA ALA A 15 43.66 0.84 -21.20
C ALA A 15 42.97 0.47 -22.52
N ALA A 16 43.13 -0.77 -22.97
CA ALA A 16 42.39 -1.28 -24.11
C ALA A 16 40.88 -1.13 -23.88
N ASP A 17 40.14 -0.73 -24.91
CA ASP A 17 38.68 -0.59 -24.93
C ASP A 17 38.13 0.34 -23.82
N THR A 18 38.96 1.29 -23.35
CA THR A 18 38.58 2.18 -22.27
C THR A 18 38.77 3.66 -22.67
N ILE A 19 37.74 4.48 -22.46
CA ILE A 19 37.76 5.93 -22.66
C ILE A 19 37.45 6.58 -21.31
N THR A 20 38.22 7.62 -20.90
CA THR A 20 37.94 8.39 -19.69
C THR A 20 37.84 9.88 -19.99
N ALA A 21 37.02 10.57 -19.23
CA ALA A 21 36.91 12.02 -19.15
C ALA A 21 37.33 12.49 -17.75
N GLU A 22 38.27 13.42 -17.70
CA GLU A 22 38.90 13.92 -16.47
C GLU A 22 38.72 15.44 -16.35
N THR A 23 38.50 15.94 -15.13
CA THR A 23 38.57 17.33 -14.77
C THR A 23 39.26 17.49 -13.44
N GLY A 24 40.15 18.53 -13.30
CA GLY A 24 40.90 18.73 -12.07
C GLY A 24 41.77 17.55 -11.66
N GLY A 25 42.26 16.75 -12.66
CA GLY A 25 43.08 15.57 -12.43
C GLY A 25 42.33 14.33 -11.96
N SER A 26 40.99 14.42 -11.84
CA SER A 26 40.14 13.30 -11.39
C SER A 26 39.26 12.81 -12.53
N GLU A 27 39.13 11.51 -12.64
CA GLU A 27 38.19 10.89 -13.57
C GLU A 27 36.75 11.16 -13.15
N ARG A 28 35.93 11.67 -14.09
CA ARG A 28 34.52 12.01 -13.88
C ARG A 28 33.59 11.00 -14.58
N ALA A 29 34.02 10.48 -15.71
CA ALA A 29 33.26 9.48 -16.45
C ALA A 29 34.20 8.53 -17.21
N ARG A 30 33.76 7.31 -17.45
CA ARG A 30 34.42 6.35 -18.35
C ARG A 30 33.46 5.49 -19.13
N ILE A 31 33.89 5.05 -20.29
CA ILE A 31 33.38 3.85 -20.95
C ILE A 31 34.46 2.78 -20.73
N ASN A 32 34.10 1.70 -20.03
CA ASN A 32 35.02 0.60 -19.75
C ASN A 32 35.03 -0.45 -20.86
N SER A 33 35.94 -1.42 -20.80
CA SER A 33 36.09 -2.51 -21.77
C SER A 33 34.86 -3.41 -21.96
N ASN A 34 33.88 -3.36 -21.02
CA ASN A 34 32.60 -4.05 -21.15
C ASN A 34 31.52 -3.17 -21.84
N GLY A 35 31.89 -1.99 -22.36
CA GLY A 35 30.99 -1.05 -23.00
C GLY A 35 29.99 -0.38 -22.01
N GLN A 36 30.37 -0.28 -20.75
CA GLN A 36 29.53 0.35 -19.69
C GLN A 36 29.97 1.81 -19.52
N LEU A 37 28.99 2.73 -19.50
CA LEU A 37 29.22 4.12 -19.15
C LEU A 37 29.11 4.28 -17.61
N LEU A 38 30.21 4.67 -16.99
CA LEU A 38 30.31 4.95 -15.55
C LEU A 38 30.49 6.46 -15.35
N VAL A 39 29.71 7.07 -14.46
CA VAL A 39 29.80 8.48 -14.09
C VAL A 39 30.01 8.56 -12.59
N GLY A 40 31.05 9.27 -12.15
CA GLY A 40 31.41 9.46 -10.75
C GLY A 40 32.03 8.23 -10.06
N THR A 41 32.40 7.19 -10.83
CA THR A 41 33.04 5.99 -10.28
C THR A 41 33.91 5.28 -11.31
N THR A 42 34.95 4.62 -10.84
CA THR A 42 35.77 3.69 -11.63
C THR A 42 35.43 2.23 -11.40
N THR A 43 34.57 1.97 -10.41
CA THR A 43 34.20 0.59 -10.01
C THR A 43 33.18 0.01 -10.96
N THR A 44 33.48 -1.14 -11.53
CA THR A 44 32.55 -1.90 -12.36
C THR A 44 31.30 -2.27 -11.58
N PRO A 45 30.08 -2.12 -12.16
CA PRO A 45 28.86 -2.54 -11.50
C PRO A 45 28.87 -4.02 -11.11
N SER A 46 28.31 -4.37 -9.98
CA SER A 46 28.12 -5.76 -9.57
C SER A 46 27.21 -6.54 -10.54
N ASN A 47 26.30 -5.85 -11.23
CA ASN A 47 25.54 -6.40 -12.34
C ASN A 47 26.29 -6.10 -13.65
N SER A 48 26.92 -7.12 -14.23
CA SER A 48 27.69 -7.03 -15.48
C SER A 48 26.87 -6.59 -16.70
N ASN A 49 25.53 -6.73 -16.65
CA ASN A 49 24.62 -6.30 -17.72
C ASN A 49 24.24 -4.81 -17.66
N SER A 50 24.58 -4.12 -16.58
CA SER A 50 24.32 -2.68 -16.47
C SER A 50 25.17 -1.92 -17.50
N LYS A 51 24.53 -1.05 -18.31
CA LYS A 51 25.22 -0.23 -19.33
C LYS A 51 25.51 1.19 -18.87
N LEU A 52 24.73 1.69 -17.91
CA LEU A 52 24.94 3.01 -17.29
C LEU A 52 24.99 2.86 -15.77
N ARG A 53 26.03 3.41 -15.14
CA ARG A 53 26.14 3.59 -13.70
C ARG A 53 26.41 5.05 -13.40
N VAL A 54 25.53 5.69 -12.66
CA VAL A 54 25.77 6.99 -12.02
C VAL A 54 26.00 6.73 -10.54
N HIS A 55 27.17 7.14 -10.03
CA HIS A 55 27.57 6.90 -8.66
C HIS A 55 27.87 8.23 -7.99
N PHE A 56 27.30 8.41 -6.81
CA PHE A 56 27.58 9.54 -5.93
C PHE A 56 28.30 8.99 -4.70
N ASP A 57 29.52 9.47 -4.50
CA ASP A 57 30.24 9.22 -3.26
C ASP A 57 29.79 10.27 -2.24
N GLN A 58 28.82 9.91 -1.44
CA GLN A 58 28.28 10.79 -0.41
C GLN A 58 28.39 10.15 0.97
N SER A 59 28.97 10.88 1.89
CA SER A 59 28.99 10.56 3.33
C SER A 59 27.64 10.83 4.00
N SER A 60 26.63 11.35 3.28
CA SER A 60 25.29 11.64 3.77
C SER A 60 24.24 10.66 3.20
N SER A 61 23.22 10.40 3.99
CA SER A 61 22.23 9.36 3.79
C SER A 61 21.23 9.57 2.64
N SER A 62 21.33 10.63 1.84
CA SER A 62 20.44 10.88 0.70
C SER A 62 21.15 11.64 -0.42
N GLY A 63 20.91 11.21 -1.66
CA GLY A 63 21.36 11.87 -2.86
C GLY A 63 20.36 11.76 -4.00
N SER A 64 20.33 12.73 -4.89
CA SER A 64 19.52 12.67 -6.11
C SER A 64 20.35 12.04 -7.22
N ALA A 65 19.85 10.96 -7.82
CA ALA A 65 20.52 10.30 -8.93
C ALA A 65 20.22 10.96 -10.29
N ILE A 66 19.02 11.48 -10.46
CA ILE A 66 18.58 12.19 -11.67
C ILE A 66 17.73 13.37 -11.22
N GLU A 67 18.16 14.59 -11.56
CA GLU A 67 17.41 15.81 -11.33
C GLU A 67 16.99 16.42 -12.67
N MET A 68 15.72 16.78 -12.79
CA MET A 68 15.18 17.61 -13.86
C MET A 68 14.97 19.02 -13.30
N SER A 69 15.79 19.97 -13.73
CA SER A 69 15.69 21.36 -13.33
C SER A 69 15.11 22.23 -14.44
N HIS A 70 14.50 23.34 -14.07
CA HIS A 70 14.01 24.38 -14.95
C HIS A 70 14.56 25.73 -14.50
N SER A 71 15.20 26.46 -15.40
CA SER A 71 15.71 27.79 -15.12
C SER A 71 14.68 28.86 -15.48
N THR A 72 14.28 29.67 -14.50
CA THR A 72 13.50 30.88 -14.68
C THR A 72 14.26 32.05 -14.07
N ASN A 73 14.50 33.10 -14.87
CA ASN A 73 15.20 34.31 -14.42
C ASN A 73 16.63 34.05 -13.90
N GLY A 74 17.38 33.11 -14.52
CA GLY A 74 18.78 32.86 -14.23
C GLY A 74 19.06 32.05 -12.95
N ALA A 75 18.04 31.52 -12.29
CA ALA A 75 18.20 30.62 -11.17
C ALA A 75 17.63 29.23 -11.52
N ASP A 76 18.47 28.20 -11.44
CA ASP A 76 18.02 26.83 -11.60
C ASP A 76 17.20 26.42 -10.40
N LYS A 77 16.04 25.80 -10.66
CA LYS A 77 15.17 25.22 -9.63
C LYS A 77 14.85 23.79 -9.99
N ALA A 78 15.04 22.90 -9.05
CA ALA A 78 14.61 21.52 -9.20
C ALA A 78 13.09 21.46 -9.42
N GLY A 79 12.66 20.96 -10.57
CA GLY A 79 11.24 20.78 -10.91
C GLY A 79 10.73 19.39 -10.53
N ALA A 80 11.58 18.38 -10.72
CA ALA A 80 11.31 16.99 -10.34
C ALA A 80 12.62 16.27 -10.03
N VAL A 81 12.59 15.34 -9.11
CA VAL A 81 13.75 14.52 -8.74
C VAL A 81 13.33 13.05 -8.67
N LEU A 82 14.13 12.19 -9.29
CA LEU A 82 14.15 10.77 -9.04
C LEU A 82 15.30 10.50 -8.07
N GLY A 83 14.99 10.25 -6.82
CA GLY A 83 15.95 10.10 -5.74
C GLY A 83 16.09 8.66 -5.26
N LEU A 84 17.33 8.26 -4.95
CA LEU A 84 17.60 7.07 -4.14
C LEU A 84 17.95 7.55 -2.75
N SER A 85 17.20 7.10 -1.74
CA SER A 85 17.50 7.33 -0.34
C SER A 85 18.02 6.04 0.26
N ILE A 86 19.29 6.02 0.67
CA ILE A 86 19.87 4.89 1.40
C ILE A 86 19.52 5.11 2.87
N GLN A 87 18.74 4.20 3.44
CA GLN A 87 18.46 4.21 4.89
C GLN A 87 19.74 3.79 5.64
N ASN A 88 20.09 4.55 6.69
CA ASN A 88 21.25 4.33 7.53
C ASN A 88 21.15 3.01 8.30
N GLY A 89 21.57 1.94 7.69
CA GLY A 89 21.89 0.73 8.44
C GLY A 89 23.27 0.33 8.02
N GLY A 90 24.31 0.72 8.71
CA GLY A 90 25.71 0.39 8.51
C GLY A 90 26.07 -0.40 7.24
N GLU A 91 27.32 -0.56 6.94
CA GLU A 91 27.83 -1.16 5.68
C GLU A 91 27.29 -2.56 5.30
N SER A 92 26.40 -3.16 6.10
CA SER A 92 25.88 -4.52 5.90
C SER A 92 24.44 -4.62 5.40
N THR A 93 23.69 -3.51 5.27
CA THR A 93 22.31 -3.53 4.74
C THR A 93 22.18 -2.56 3.59
N ASN A 94 22.23 -3.05 2.35
CA ASN A 94 21.98 -2.28 1.13
C ASN A 94 20.47 -1.98 0.96
N ALA A 95 19.82 -1.45 1.99
CA ALA A 95 18.42 -1.06 1.94
C ALA A 95 18.32 0.35 1.36
N ALA A 96 17.68 0.50 0.21
CA ALA A 96 17.48 1.79 -0.45
C ALA A 96 16.01 1.98 -0.82
N ASP A 97 15.47 3.15 -0.49
CA ASP A 97 14.15 3.58 -0.94
C ASP A 97 14.28 4.34 -2.26
N LEU A 98 13.34 4.12 -3.19
CA LEU A 98 13.23 4.91 -4.41
C LEU A 98 12.16 5.99 -4.21
N THR A 99 12.54 7.26 -4.35
CA THR A 99 11.64 8.39 -4.16
C THR A 99 11.39 9.15 -5.45
N PHE A 100 10.14 9.58 -5.63
CA PHE A 100 9.72 10.52 -6.68
C PHE A 100 9.30 11.82 -6.00
N GLN A 101 9.91 12.92 -6.42
CA GLN A 101 9.67 14.24 -5.84
C GLN A 101 9.27 15.23 -6.92
N THR A 102 8.40 16.17 -6.57
CA THR A 102 8.06 17.31 -7.43
C THR A 102 8.13 18.60 -6.63
N ALA A 103 8.49 19.68 -7.30
CA ALA A 103 8.50 21.01 -6.68
C ALA A 103 7.08 21.59 -6.58
N SER A 104 6.80 22.24 -5.47
CA SER A 104 5.66 23.13 -5.28
C SER A 104 6.13 24.38 -4.58
N SER A 105 5.87 25.56 -5.17
CA SER A 105 6.32 26.86 -4.65
C SER A 105 7.82 26.91 -4.35
N GLY A 106 8.64 26.26 -5.19
CA GLY A 106 10.10 26.25 -5.08
C GLY A 106 10.70 25.25 -4.09
N SER A 107 9.86 24.42 -3.44
CA SER A 107 10.31 23.36 -2.53
C SER A 107 9.96 21.97 -3.09
N LEU A 108 10.93 21.05 -3.05
CA LEU A 108 10.72 19.64 -3.40
C LEU A 108 9.93 18.95 -2.29
N GLY A 109 8.92 18.21 -2.69
CA GLY A 109 8.15 17.34 -1.79
C GLY A 109 8.05 15.92 -2.37
N THR A 110 8.21 14.92 -1.52
CA THR A 110 8.03 13.52 -1.90
C THR A 110 6.58 13.27 -2.26
N ARG A 111 6.35 12.65 -3.44
CA ARG A 111 5.03 12.28 -3.93
C ARG A 111 4.80 10.78 -3.87
N MET A 112 5.85 10.01 -4.07
CA MET A 112 5.80 8.56 -4.01
C MET A 112 7.13 8.02 -3.49
N THR A 113 7.07 6.99 -2.66
CA THR A 113 8.22 6.25 -2.18
C THR A 113 7.96 4.75 -2.38
N ILE A 114 8.90 4.06 -3.02
CA ILE A 114 8.97 2.61 -2.97
C ILE A 114 10.02 2.29 -1.92
N LYS A 115 9.58 1.68 -0.82
CA LYS A 115 10.45 1.29 0.29
C LYS A 115 11.32 0.10 -0.10
N SER A 116 12.44 -0.06 0.59
CA SER A 116 13.36 -1.20 0.40
C SER A 116 12.73 -2.57 0.67
N ASP A 117 11.66 -2.62 1.46
CA ASP A 117 10.84 -3.81 1.72
C ASP A 117 9.71 -4.03 0.70
N GLY A 118 9.61 -3.16 -0.31
CA GLY A 118 8.61 -3.22 -1.37
C GLY A 118 7.31 -2.44 -1.10
N GLN A 119 7.16 -1.82 0.09
CA GLN A 119 5.98 -1.02 0.39
C GLN A 119 5.92 0.24 -0.51
N LEU A 120 4.76 0.53 -1.07
CA LEU A 120 4.50 1.73 -1.87
C LEU A 120 3.75 2.78 -1.04
N LEU A 121 4.37 3.93 -0.83
CA LEU A 121 3.81 5.06 -0.09
C LEU A 121 3.48 6.20 -1.05
N HIS A 122 2.27 6.75 -0.97
CA HIS A 122 1.82 7.90 -1.74
C HIS A 122 1.66 9.11 -0.83
N LYS A 123 2.34 10.23 -1.18
CA LYS A 123 2.38 11.52 -0.46
C LYS A 123 3.02 11.49 0.94
N HIS A 124 3.69 10.41 1.31
CA HIS A 124 4.47 10.34 2.54
C HIS A 124 5.72 9.46 2.35
N ASN A 125 6.62 9.48 3.32
CA ASN A 125 7.90 8.76 3.28
C ASN A 125 8.07 7.75 4.43
N ALA A 126 7.09 7.65 5.33
CA ALA A 126 7.09 6.71 6.44
C ALA A 126 5.72 6.04 6.55
N SER A 127 5.69 4.73 6.75
CA SER A 127 4.45 3.99 7.02
C SER A 127 3.83 4.41 8.36
N ILE A 128 2.52 4.42 8.45
CA ILE A 128 1.78 4.61 9.69
C ILE A 128 1.70 3.34 10.56
N GLY A 129 2.45 2.29 10.18
CA GLY A 129 2.62 1.07 10.98
C GLY A 129 1.51 0.04 10.85
N LEU A 130 0.63 0.12 9.86
CA LEU A 130 -0.44 -0.86 9.64
C LEU A 130 0.00 -2.09 8.83
N GLY A 131 1.28 -2.15 8.37
CA GLY A 131 1.82 -3.27 7.59
C GLY A 131 1.08 -3.46 6.26
N ARG A 132 0.80 -2.37 5.53
CA ARG A 132 0.15 -2.40 4.22
C ARG A 132 1.17 -2.16 3.12
N ASP A 133 1.10 -2.93 2.04
CA ASP A 133 1.99 -2.79 0.89
C ASP A 133 1.74 -1.49 0.11
N PHE A 134 0.52 -0.96 0.17
CA PHE A 134 0.15 0.35 -0.40
C PHE A 134 -0.51 1.23 0.63
N GLU A 135 0.05 2.42 0.85
CA GLU A 135 -0.50 3.45 1.73
C GLU A 135 -0.64 4.78 0.98
N THR A 136 -1.74 5.50 1.18
CA THR A 136 -1.92 6.88 0.74
C THR A 136 -2.29 7.75 1.93
N SER A 137 -1.59 8.88 2.10
CA SER A 137 -1.79 9.78 3.23
C SER A 137 -1.98 11.21 2.76
N SER A 138 -2.76 11.99 3.50
CA SER A 138 -2.93 13.43 3.25
C SER A 138 -3.07 14.16 4.57
N THR A 139 -2.38 15.29 4.70
CA THR A 139 -2.49 16.22 5.84
C THR A 139 -3.44 17.38 5.56
N SER A 140 -3.93 17.50 4.32
CA SER A 140 -4.87 18.53 3.89
C SER A 140 -5.80 18.00 2.80
N GLY A 141 -7.07 18.36 2.84
CA GLY A 141 -8.07 17.89 1.88
C GLY A 141 -8.44 16.42 2.09
N TYR A 142 -9.02 15.79 1.07
CA TYR A 142 -9.41 14.39 1.11
C TYR A 142 -8.24 13.48 0.73
N GLY A 143 -7.85 12.56 1.63
CA GLY A 143 -7.02 11.41 1.30
C GLY A 143 -7.93 10.28 0.81
N GLY A 144 -7.60 9.65 -0.32
CA GLY A 144 -8.44 8.58 -0.82
C GLY A 144 -7.96 7.95 -2.13
N ILE A 145 -8.65 6.89 -2.52
CA ILE A 145 -8.49 6.20 -3.80
C ILE A 145 -9.83 6.31 -4.52
N ALA A 146 -9.81 6.80 -5.77
CA ALA A 146 -10.96 6.81 -6.65
C ALA A 146 -10.76 5.75 -7.74
N ILE A 147 -11.75 4.86 -7.91
CA ILE A 147 -11.78 3.87 -8.97
C ILE A 147 -12.87 4.29 -9.95
N ASN A 148 -12.46 4.78 -11.12
CA ASN A 148 -13.38 5.36 -12.11
C ASN A 148 -13.40 4.49 -13.36
N ARG A 149 -14.61 4.23 -13.89
CA ARG A 149 -14.83 3.62 -15.19
C ARG A 149 -15.82 4.46 -15.99
N PHE A 150 -15.38 4.93 -17.15
CA PHE A 150 -16.21 5.69 -18.09
C PHE A 150 -16.49 4.79 -19.31
N SER A 151 -17.70 4.26 -19.40
CA SER A 151 -18.14 3.38 -20.50
C SER A 151 -19.64 3.48 -20.66
N ALA A 152 -20.12 3.34 -21.89
CA ALA A 152 -21.55 3.35 -22.21
C ALA A 152 -22.26 2.01 -21.92
N ASP A 153 -21.53 0.99 -21.46
CA ASP A 153 -22.08 -0.31 -21.11
C ASP A 153 -22.54 -0.38 -19.63
N THR A 154 -23.05 -1.55 -19.20
CA THR A 154 -23.57 -1.79 -17.84
C THR A 154 -22.48 -2.18 -16.83
N GLY A 155 -21.21 -2.24 -17.22
CA GLY A 155 -20.12 -2.63 -16.30
C GLY A 155 -19.78 -1.53 -15.29
N SER A 156 -19.12 -1.89 -14.19
CA SER A 156 -18.68 -0.98 -13.13
C SER A 156 -17.16 -1.01 -12.94
N GLY A 157 -16.60 -0.03 -12.24
CA GLY A 157 -15.30 -0.15 -11.60
C GLY A 157 -15.40 -1.14 -10.44
N GLY A 158 -14.30 -1.79 -10.07
CA GLY A 158 -14.29 -2.80 -9.01
C GLY A 158 -13.10 -2.69 -8.09
N LEU A 159 -13.26 -3.22 -6.87
CA LEU A 159 -12.20 -3.54 -5.93
C LEU A 159 -12.37 -5.00 -5.53
N ASP A 160 -11.40 -5.84 -5.91
CA ASP A 160 -11.45 -7.28 -5.67
C ASP A 160 -10.52 -7.67 -4.53
N PHE A 161 -11.05 -8.44 -3.57
CA PHE A 161 -10.28 -9.13 -2.55
C PHE A 161 -10.21 -10.61 -2.93
N VAL A 162 -9.00 -11.12 -3.11
CA VAL A 162 -8.78 -12.51 -3.53
C VAL A 162 -7.94 -13.23 -2.49
N LYS A 163 -8.35 -14.45 -2.12
CA LYS A 163 -7.64 -15.30 -1.17
C LYS A 163 -7.44 -16.71 -1.76
N SER A 164 -6.22 -17.21 -1.70
CA SER A 164 -5.85 -18.60 -1.93
C SER A 164 -5.08 -19.12 -0.71
N ARG A 165 -5.12 -20.42 -0.46
CA ARG A 165 -4.25 -21.11 0.52
C ARG A 165 -2.90 -21.51 -0.08
N ASN A 166 -2.63 -21.14 -1.33
CA ASN A 166 -1.33 -21.38 -1.96
C ASN A 166 -0.28 -20.39 -1.46
N ALA A 167 0.93 -20.87 -1.21
CA ALA A 167 2.05 -20.03 -0.82
C ALA A 167 2.74 -19.34 -2.01
N SER A 168 2.46 -19.79 -3.23
CA SER A 168 3.03 -19.21 -4.45
C SER A 168 2.04 -18.26 -5.12
N LEU A 169 2.54 -17.12 -5.60
CA LEU A 169 1.75 -16.16 -6.36
C LEU A 169 1.12 -16.82 -7.59
N GLY A 170 -0.18 -16.58 -7.79
CA GLY A 170 -0.96 -17.17 -8.90
C GLY A 170 -1.45 -18.59 -8.64
N GLY A 171 -1.04 -19.22 -7.54
CA GLY A 171 -1.56 -20.53 -7.15
C GLY A 171 -2.99 -20.44 -6.62
N ASN A 172 -3.83 -21.43 -6.94
CA ASN A 172 -5.27 -21.43 -6.65
C ASN A 172 -5.71 -22.56 -5.70
N THR A 173 -4.91 -22.84 -4.68
CA THR A 173 -5.28 -23.82 -3.65
C THR A 173 -6.58 -23.39 -2.96
N ILE A 174 -7.52 -24.32 -2.88
CA ILE A 174 -8.88 -24.09 -2.37
C ILE A 174 -8.86 -23.55 -0.92
N VAL A 175 -9.68 -22.56 -0.66
CA VAL A 175 -9.95 -22.05 0.69
C VAL A 175 -10.85 -23.00 1.47
N GLN A 176 -10.97 -22.84 2.79
CA GLN A 176 -11.74 -23.69 3.66
C GLN A 176 -12.82 -22.90 4.41
N SER A 177 -13.82 -23.59 4.94
CA SER A 177 -14.85 -23.00 5.79
C SER A 177 -14.22 -22.17 6.92
N GLY A 178 -14.69 -20.96 7.09
CA GLY A 178 -14.17 -20.00 8.07
C GLY A 178 -12.98 -19.14 7.59
N ASP A 179 -12.35 -19.43 6.44
CA ASP A 179 -11.31 -18.57 5.89
C ASP A 179 -11.86 -17.17 5.57
N ASN A 180 -11.12 -16.14 5.95
CA ASN A 180 -11.42 -14.76 5.58
C ASN A 180 -10.98 -14.52 4.13
N ILE A 181 -11.88 -14.02 3.28
CA ILE A 181 -11.58 -13.64 1.88
C ILE A 181 -11.06 -12.22 1.82
N GLY A 182 -11.69 -11.30 2.56
CA GLY A 182 -11.28 -9.90 2.61
C GLY A 182 -12.00 -9.13 3.70
N ALA A 183 -11.49 -7.93 3.99
CA ALA A 183 -12.07 -7.04 4.98
C ALA A 183 -11.85 -5.58 4.63
N ILE A 184 -12.84 -4.72 4.96
CA ILE A 184 -12.72 -3.28 5.04
C ILE A 184 -12.74 -2.90 6.52
N THR A 185 -11.71 -2.20 6.99
CA THR A 185 -11.55 -1.87 8.41
C THR A 185 -11.41 -0.37 8.58
N TRP A 186 -12.18 0.20 9.49
CA TRP A 186 -12.06 1.60 9.92
C TRP A 186 -11.30 1.65 11.24
N ARG A 187 -10.31 2.56 11.31
CA ARG A 187 -9.46 2.77 12.48
C ARG A 187 -9.36 4.26 12.78
N GLY A 188 -9.45 4.61 14.06
CA GLY A 188 -9.13 5.94 14.57
C GLY A 188 -7.86 5.90 15.40
N ALA A 189 -7.16 7.03 15.54
CA ALA A 189 -6.12 7.16 16.55
C ALA A 189 -6.78 7.21 17.94
N ASP A 190 -6.33 6.35 18.86
CA ASP A 190 -6.81 6.32 20.25
C ASP A 190 -5.93 7.13 21.22
N GLY A 191 -4.94 7.85 20.65
CA GLY A 191 -3.93 8.61 21.40
C GLY A 191 -2.62 7.84 21.62
N THR A 192 -2.61 6.54 21.28
CA THR A 192 -1.43 5.68 21.34
C THR A 192 -1.01 5.24 19.94
N ASP A 193 -1.94 4.69 19.18
CA ASP A 193 -1.70 4.17 17.82
C ASP A 193 -3.00 4.04 17.00
N PHE A 194 -2.94 3.27 15.91
CA PHE A 194 -4.08 2.90 15.06
C PHE A 194 -4.38 1.39 15.13
N ALA A 195 -3.94 0.67 16.16
CA ALA A 195 -4.06 -0.79 16.20
C ALA A 195 -5.51 -1.26 16.41
N THR A 196 -6.28 -0.51 17.20
CA THR A 196 -7.67 -0.86 17.53
C THR A 196 -8.63 -0.48 16.40
N PRO A 197 -9.38 -1.44 15.81
CA PRO A 197 -10.40 -1.12 14.83
C PRO A 197 -11.68 -0.58 15.51
N ALA A 198 -12.28 0.46 14.95
CA ALA A 198 -13.59 0.98 15.38
C ALA A 198 -14.74 0.14 14.78
N ALA A 199 -14.61 -0.26 13.51
CA ALA A 199 -15.58 -1.09 12.80
C ALA A 199 -14.92 -1.92 11.70
N GLN A 200 -15.61 -3.00 11.26
CA GLN A 200 -15.13 -3.83 10.16
C GLN A 200 -16.31 -4.45 9.38
N ILE A 201 -16.17 -4.51 8.05
CA ILE A 201 -16.96 -5.40 7.19
C ILE A 201 -16.03 -6.50 6.72
N LYS A 202 -16.41 -7.77 6.91
CA LYS A 202 -15.60 -8.93 6.57
C LYS A 202 -16.40 -9.92 5.72
N VAL A 203 -15.75 -10.46 4.72
CA VAL A 203 -16.28 -11.60 3.95
C VAL A 203 -15.49 -12.86 4.31
N ALA A 204 -16.18 -13.94 4.58
CA ALA A 204 -15.57 -15.23 4.91
C ALA A 204 -16.30 -16.39 4.22
N VAL A 205 -15.61 -17.51 4.09
CA VAL A 205 -16.19 -18.76 3.56
C VAL A 205 -17.19 -19.33 4.57
N ASP A 206 -18.40 -19.65 4.11
CA ASP A 206 -19.54 -20.08 4.94
C ASP A 206 -20.06 -21.46 4.55
N GLY A 207 -19.18 -22.42 4.47
CA GLY A 207 -19.50 -23.79 4.07
C GLY A 207 -18.28 -24.49 3.49
N THR A 208 -18.49 -25.53 2.72
CA THR A 208 -17.43 -26.27 2.04
C THR A 208 -17.35 -25.80 0.60
N PRO A 209 -16.29 -25.07 0.19
CA PRO A 209 -16.13 -24.65 -1.20
C PRO A 209 -15.84 -25.83 -2.12
N GLY A 210 -16.18 -25.71 -3.39
CA GLY A 210 -15.94 -26.69 -4.44
C GLY A 210 -15.57 -26.05 -5.77
N SER A 211 -15.49 -26.84 -6.82
CA SER A 211 -15.26 -26.33 -8.17
C SER A 211 -16.47 -25.49 -8.61
N ASN A 212 -16.23 -24.21 -8.92
CA ASN A 212 -17.26 -23.21 -9.24
C ASN A 212 -18.32 -23.00 -8.13
N ASP A 213 -17.96 -23.32 -6.89
CA ASP A 213 -18.80 -23.19 -5.71
C ASP A 213 -18.02 -22.45 -4.61
N MET A 214 -18.50 -21.27 -4.20
CA MET A 214 -17.88 -20.43 -3.17
C MET A 214 -18.95 -19.89 -2.22
N PRO A 215 -19.38 -20.71 -1.22
CA PRO A 215 -20.32 -20.25 -0.22
C PRO A 215 -19.68 -19.14 0.63
N GLY A 216 -20.30 -17.96 0.67
CA GLY A 216 -19.77 -16.79 1.36
C GLY A 216 -20.76 -16.20 2.36
N ARG A 217 -20.24 -15.64 3.47
CA ARG A 217 -20.99 -14.76 4.39
C ARG A 217 -20.37 -13.38 4.46
N ILE A 218 -21.21 -12.37 4.66
CA ILE A 218 -20.79 -11.00 4.98
C ILE A 218 -21.08 -10.77 6.46
N VAL A 219 -20.13 -10.19 7.20
CA VAL A 219 -20.27 -9.92 8.63
C VAL A 219 -19.87 -8.47 8.91
N PHE A 220 -20.69 -7.79 9.72
CA PHE A 220 -20.49 -6.43 10.20
C PHE A 220 -20.13 -6.47 11.67
N TYR A 221 -19.07 -5.76 12.01
CA TYR A 221 -18.53 -5.68 13.36
C TYR A 221 -18.42 -4.23 13.83
N THR A 222 -18.58 -4.01 15.12
CA THR A 222 -18.21 -2.75 15.80
C THR A 222 -17.49 -3.04 17.11
N THR A 223 -16.67 -2.09 17.57
CA THR A 223 -16.07 -2.11 18.89
C THR A 223 -16.97 -1.37 19.86
N ALA A 224 -17.25 -1.96 21.03
CA ALA A 224 -17.99 -1.30 22.09
C ALA A 224 -17.09 -0.30 22.85
N ASP A 225 -17.69 0.65 23.54
CA ASP A 225 -16.96 1.56 24.42
C ASP A 225 -16.23 0.78 25.52
N GLY A 226 -14.95 1.12 25.74
CA GLY A 226 -14.07 0.43 26.68
C GLY A 226 -13.42 -0.86 26.14
N GLU A 227 -13.74 -1.29 24.92
CA GLU A 227 -13.20 -2.52 24.33
C GLU A 227 -12.10 -2.25 23.30
N SER A 228 -11.22 -3.22 23.10
CA SER A 228 -10.11 -3.18 22.12
C SER A 228 -10.32 -4.09 20.89
N SER A 229 -11.46 -4.79 20.84
CA SER A 229 -11.76 -5.77 19.80
C SER A 229 -13.15 -5.58 19.21
N VAL A 230 -13.28 -5.84 17.90
CA VAL A 230 -14.58 -5.81 17.23
C VAL A 230 -15.44 -7.01 17.64
N THR A 231 -16.73 -6.76 17.87
CA THR A 231 -17.76 -7.77 18.10
C THR A 231 -18.73 -7.81 16.92
N GLU A 232 -19.12 -9.00 16.49
CA GLU A 232 -20.12 -9.18 15.44
C GLU A 232 -21.45 -8.58 15.85
N ARG A 233 -22.08 -7.83 14.93
CA ARG A 233 -23.38 -7.21 15.13
C ARG A 233 -24.43 -7.73 14.15
N LEU A 234 -24.03 -8.01 12.92
CA LEU A 234 -24.92 -8.49 11.87
C LEU A 234 -24.15 -9.38 10.91
N ARG A 235 -24.81 -10.43 10.41
CA ARG A 235 -24.33 -11.23 9.29
C ARG A 235 -25.42 -11.57 8.28
N ILE A 236 -24.97 -11.82 7.07
CA ILE A 236 -25.75 -12.48 6.02
C ILE A 236 -25.02 -13.77 5.67
N THR A 237 -25.67 -14.92 5.85
CA THR A 237 -25.08 -16.23 5.57
C THR A 237 -25.10 -16.56 4.07
N SER A 238 -24.39 -17.63 3.67
CA SER A 238 -24.43 -18.18 2.30
C SER A 238 -25.83 -18.61 1.85
N THR A 239 -26.73 -18.90 2.78
CA THR A 239 -28.14 -19.25 2.50
C THR A 239 -29.08 -18.05 2.52
N GLY A 240 -28.55 -16.82 2.63
CA GLY A 240 -29.34 -15.59 2.64
C GLY A 240 -30.01 -15.24 3.97
N LYS A 241 -29.77 -16.00 5.06
CA LYS A 241 -30.31 -15.67 6.39
C LYS A 241 -29.57 -14.50 7.02
N ILE A 242 -30.31 -13.65 7.73
CA ILE A 242 -29.79 -12.50 8.45
C ILE A 242 -29.76 -12.82 9.95
N GLY A 243 -28.57 -12.74 10.57
CA GLY A 243 -28.40 -12.81 12.01
C GLY A 243 -28.08 -11.42 12.57
N ILE A 244 -28.82 -10.95 13.55
CA ILE A 244 -28.54 -9.72 14.30
C ILE A 244 -28.12 -10.14 15.71
N THR A 245 -26.86 -9.87 16.10
CA THR A 245 -26.20 -10.41 17.31
C THR A 245 -26.27 -11.93 17.45
N GLU A 246 -26.55 -12.64 16.35
CA GLU A 246 -26.71 -14.09 16.28
C GLU A 246 -25.75 -14.69 15.24
N PRO A 247 -24.66 -15.33 15.69
CA PRO A 247 -23.67 -15.90 14.79
C PRO A 247 -24.12 -17.19 14.06
N SER A 248 -25.24 -17.77 14.49
CA SER A 248 -25.78 -18.99 13.91
C SER A 248 -27.29 -18.85 13.66
N PRO A 249 -27.73 -18.01 12.73
CA PRO A 249 -29.16 -17.82 12.46
C PRO A 249 -29.77 -19.13 11.98
N SER A 250 -30.77 -19.63 12.73
CA SER A 250 -31.39 -20.91 12.46
C SER A 250 -32.47 -20.83 11.36
N ASN A 251 -33.64 -21.38 11.57
CA ASN A 251 -34.65 -21.59 10.53
C ASN A 251 -35.40 -20.34 10.04
N TYR A 252 -35.07 -19.14 10.53
CA TYR A 252 -35.75 -17.90 10.19
C TYR A 252 -34.96 -17.09 9.18
N GLY A 253 -35.65 -16.34 8.32
CA GLY A 253 -35.01 -15.41 7.38
C GLY A 253 -34.26 -14.27 8.09
N ILE A 254 -34.80 -13.81 9.23
CA ILE A 254 -34.15 -12.84 10.12
C ILE A 254 -34.18 -13.43 11.54
N HIS A 255 -33.01 -13.57 12.15
CA HIS A 255 -32.85 -14.02 13.53
C HIS A 255 -32.09 -12.94 14.31
N ALA A 256 -32.76 -12.33 15.29
CA ALA A 256 -32.15 -11.41 16.25
C ALA A 256 -32.17 -12.06 17.63
N SER A 257 -31.03 -12.11 18.32
CA SER A 257 -30.94 -12.62 19.68
C SER A 257 -30.15 -11.65 20.57
N GLN A 258 -30.58 -11.54 21.82
CA GLN A 258 -29.90 -10.77 22.86
C GLN A 258 -30.03 -11.53 24.20
N SER A 259 -28.92 -11.63 24.94
CA SER A 259 -28.85 -12.50 26.11
C SER A 259 -29.58 -11.98 27.35
N SER A 260 -29.89 -10.68 27.40
CA SER A 260 -30.43 -10.03 28.62
C SER A 260 -31.60 -9.07 28.42
N GLU A 261 -31.99 -8.80 27.18
CA GLU A 261 -33.05 -7.85 26.86
C GLU A 261 -34.02 -8.42 25.82
N SER A 262 -35.24 -7.90 25.76
CA SER A 262 -36.24 -8.28 24.77
C SER A 262 -35.87 -7.68 23.39
N VAL A 263 -36.01 -8.45 22.34
CA VAL A 263 -35.89 -7.96 20.96
C VAL A 263 -37.24 -7.51 20.49
N TYR A 264 -37.39 -6.22 20.17
CA TYR A 264 -38.64 -5.65 19.68
C TYR A 264 -38.52 -5.34 18.19
N TYR A 265 -39.46 -5.88 17.40
CA TYR A 265 -39.69 -5.45 16.04
C TYR A 265 -40.85 -4.47 16.04
N ARG A 266 -40.57 -3.19 15.74
CA ARG A 266 -41.62 -2.17 15.63
C ARG A 266 -41.90 -1.90 14.15
N ALA A 267 -43.12 -2.15 13.70
CA ALA A 267 -43.63 -1.68 12.42
C ALA A 267 -44.55 -0.51 12.65
N ASP A 268 -44.08 0.72 12.39
CA ASP A 268 -44.92 1.93 12.49
C ASP A 268 -45.79 2.06 11.23
N SER A 269 -47.05 1.69 11.32
CA SER A 269 -48.05 1.87 10.27
C SER A 269 -49.08 2.94 10.59
N GLY A 270 -48.69 4.00 11.33
CA GLY A 270 -49.53 5.17 11.59
C GLY A 270 -50.73 4.96 12.52
N SER A 271 -51.20 3.76 12.76
CA SER A 271 -52.33 3.47 13.65
C SER A 271 -52.39 2.05 14.25
N VAL A 272 -51.49 1.17 13.91
CA VAL A 272 -51.40 -0.19 14.51
C VAL A 272 -49.96 -0.59 14.68
N ASP A 273 -49.47 -0.70 15.91
CA ASP A 273 -48.19 -1.29 16.25
C ASP A 273 -48.31 -2.83 16.22
N SER A 274 -47.66 -3.50 15.26
CA SER A 274 -47.55 -4.95 15.28
C SER A 274 -46.25 -5.33 16.00
N ILE A 275 -46.37 -5.81 17.23
CA ILE A 275 -45.25 -6.35 18.01
C ILE A 275 -45.23 -7.86 17.81
N PHE A 276 -44.22 -8.41 17.16
CA PHE A 276 -43.95 -9.85 17.10
C PHE A 276 -43.01 -10.22 18.24
N GLY A 277 -43.54 -10.63 19.37
CA GLY A 277 -42.78 -11.19 20.48
C GLY A 277 -43.07 -12.67 20.61
N SER A 278 -42.04 -13.51 20.73
CA SER A 278 -42.21 -14.88 21.26
C SER A 278 -42.03 -14.80 22.78
N ALA A 279 -43.11 -14.84 23.52
CA ALA A 279 -43.06 -15.10 24.96
C ALA A 279 -42.80 -16.61 25.15
N THR A 280 -41.59 -17.00 25.52
CA THR A 280 -41.32 -18.29 26.13
C THR A 280 -41.82 -18.22 27.58
N SER A 281 -42.90 -18.93 27.83
CA SER A 281 -43.64 -19.17 29.09
C SER A 281 -44.81 -18.23 29.40
N LEU A 282 -45.97 -18.59 28.89
CA LEU A 282 -47.19 -18.46 29.69
C LEU A 282 -47.24 -19.70 30.60
N GLY A 283 -46.70 -19.59 31.82
CA GLY A 283 -47.04 -20.51 32.89
C GLY A 283 -48.46 -20.21 33.33
N TYR A 284 -49.36 -21.22 33.22
CA TYR A 284 -50.58 -21.30 33.98
C TYR A 284 -50.26 -22.01 35.31
#